data_6347517a8f2da8f812422c84717a5f9a
#
_entry.id   6347517a8f2da8f812422c84717a5f9a
#
_cell.length_a   1.000
_cell.length_b   1.000
_cell.length_c   1.000
_cell.angle_alpha   90.00
_cell.angle_beta   90.00
_cell.angle_gamma   90.00
#
_symmetry.space_group_name_H-M   'P 1'
#
loop_
_entity.id
_entity.type
_entity.pdbx_description
1 polymer ?
#
loop_
_entity_poly.entity_id
_entity_poly.type
_entity_poly.pdbx_seq_one_letter_code
_entity_poly.pdbx_strand_id
1 'polypeptide(L)'
;MLNIPENQHNSIEIFTPDQVLENRGRVAIFIDGSNLFYAALQLGIEIDYTKLLCRLTAGSRLLRSFFYTGVDRTNEKQQGFLLWMRRNGYRVISKDLVQLPDGSKKANLDVEIAVDMMALVGSYDTAVLVSGDGDLAYAADSVSYRGARVEVVSLRSMTSDSLINVADRYVDLDQIKEEIQKTSKHHVSYNNFPVSVLDQDRSSR
;
A
#
# COMPACT_ATOMS: atom_id res chain seq x y z
N MET A 1 20.56 -29.12 -57.32
CA MET A 1 20.82 -29.24 -55.87
C MET A 1 20.28 -27.98 -55.21
N LEU A 2 19.09 -28.10 -54.62
CA LEU A 2 18.42 -26.97 -53.91
C LEU A 2 18.86 -27.03 -52.46
N ASN A 3 19.56 -25.94 -51.99
CA ASN A 3 19.90 -25.75 -50.60
C ASN A 3 18.61 -25.39 -49.82
N ILE A 4 18.22 -26.25 -48.90
CA ILE A 4 17.19 -25.99 -47.88
C ILE A 4 17.90 -25.31 -46.71
N PRO A 5 17.48 -24.12 -46.27
CA PRO A 5 18.04 -23.50 -45.03
C PRO A 5 17.54 -24.26 -43.81
N GLU A 6 18.49 -24.56 -42.92
CA GLU A 6 18.26 -25.21 -41.65
C GLU A 6 17.32 -24.41 -40.73
N ASN A 7 16.48 -25.17 -40.06
CA ASN A 7 15.49 -24.78 -39.06
C ASN A 7 16.04 -23.79 -38.06
N GLN A 8 15.46 -22.59 -38.00
CA GLN A 8 15.43 -21.78 -36.79
C GLN A 8 14.59 -22.53 -35.75
N HIS A 9 15.22 -23.01 -34.72
CA HIS A 9 14.53 -23.49 -33.51
C HIS A 9 13.78 -22.30 -32.91
N ASN A 10 12.47 -22.24 -33.14
CA ASN A 10 11.56 -21.46 -32.31
C ASN A 10 11.62 -22.04 -30.88
N SER A 11 12.46 -21.48 -30.05
CA SER A 11 12.39 -21.71 -28.63
C SER A 11 11.03 -21.16 -28.15
N ILE A 12 10.09 -22.05 -27.93
CA ILE A 12 8.87 -21.70 -27.19
C ILE A 12 9.35 -21.38 -25.78
N GLU A 13 9.41 -20.10 -25.46
CA GLU A 13 9.62 -19.66 -24.09
C GLU A 13 8.42 -20.16 -23.27
N ILE A 14 8.67 -21.21 -22.49
CA ILE A 14 7.72 -21.72 -21.49
C ILE A 14 7.74 -20.71 -20.37
N PHE A 15 6.78 -19.77 -20.38
CA PHE A 15 6.56 -18.88 -19.26
C PHE A 15 6.21 -19.70 -18.02
N THR A 16 7.01 -19.59 -16.96
CA THR A 16 6.64 -20.14 -15.66
C THR A 16 5.37 -19.44 -15.13
N PRO A 17 4.52 -20.12 -14.35
CA PRO A 17 3.25 -19.53 -13.84
C PRO A 17 3.43 -18.19 -13.12
N ASP A 18 4.60 -17.92 -12.57
CA ASP A 18 4.96 -16.65 -11.88
C ASP A 18 5.29 -15.50 -12.86
N GLN A 19 5.44 -15.77 -14.16
CA GLN A 19 5.80 -14.79 -15.18
C GLN A 19 4.62 -14.37 -16.08
N VAL A 20 3.45 -14.93 -15.88
CA VAL A 20 2.25 -14.36 -16.48
C VAL A 20 2.02 -13.03 -15.79
N LEU A 21 2.46 -11.95 -16.41
CA LEU A 21 2.09 -10.59 -16.00
C LEU A 21 0.56 -10.53 -16.05
N GLU A 22 -0.07 -10.78 -14.91
CA GLU A 22 -1.51 -10.65 -14.80
C GLU A 22 -1.90 -9.27 -15.29
N ASN A 23 -2.79 -9.23 -16.28
CA ASN A 23 -3.28 -7.96 -16.79
C ASN A 23 -4.11 -7.26 -15.69
N ARG A 24 -3.47 -6.42 -14.91
CA ARG A 24 -4.09 -5.63 -13.84
C ARG A 24 -4.82 -4.40 -14.36
N GLY A 25 -4.67 -4.10 -15.67
CA GLY A 25 -5.26 -2.92 -16.29
C GLY A 25 -4.78 -1.61 -15.66
N ARG A 26 -5.72 -0.69 -15.43
CA ARG A 26 -5.49 0.57 -14.71
C ARG A 26 -5.53 0.31 -13.21
N VAL A 27 -4.48 0.71 -12.52
CA VAL A 27 -4.35 0.50 -11.07
C VAL A 27 -4.57 1.81 -10.31
N ALA A 28 -5.43 1.79 -9.31
CA ALA A 28 -5.53 2.82 -8.28
C ALA A 28 -5.00 2.24 -6.96
N ILE A 29 -4.15 3.01 -6.27
CA ILE A 29 -3.49 2.58 -5.04
C ILE A 29 -4.00 3.45 -3.89
N PHE A 30 -4.48 2.81 -2.80
CA PHE A 30 -5.04 3.44 -1.62
C PHE A 30 -4.20 3.02 -0.41
N ILE A 31 -3.42 3.95 0.14
CA ILE A 31 -2.46 3.66 1.22
C ILE A 31 -2.93 4.28 2.52
N ASP A 32 -3.30 3.42 3.47
CA ASP A 32 -3.43 3.82 4.86
C ASP A 32 -2.03 4.05 5.45
N GLY A 33 -1.67 5.32 5.60
CA GLY A 33 -0.35 5.71 6.06
C GLY A 33 -0.06 5.27 7.49
N SER A 34 -1.07 5.20 8.34
CA SER A 34 -0.93 4.75 9.74
C SER A 34 -0.65 3.25 9.78
N ASN A 35 -1.43 2.45 9.06
CA ASN A 35 -1.26 1.00 9.01
C ASN A 35 0.11 0.63 8.42
N LEU A 36 0.48 1.27 7.29
CA LEU A 36 1.79 1.06 6.67
C LEU A 36 2.95 1.45 7.58
N PHE A 37 2.82 2.55 8.35
CA PHE A 37 3.85 2.98 9.29
C PHE A 37 4.09 1.95 10.39
N TYR A 38 3.02 1.46 11.02
CA TYR A 38 3.15 0.44 12.06
C TYR A 38 3.66 -0.89 11.53
N ALA A 39 3.27 -1.28 10.30
CA ALA A 39 3.82 -2.45 9.64
C ALA A 39 5.33 -2.33 9.39
N ALA A 40 5.78 -1.17 8.89
CA ALA A 40 7.21 -0.89 8.69
C ALA A 40 8.00 -0.92 10.00
N LEU A 41 7.42 -0.35 11.07
CA LEU A 41 8.02 -0.38 12.41
C LEU A 41 8.17 -1.83 12.92
N GLN A 42 7.15 -2.67 12.76
CA GLN A 42 7.20 -4.08 13.16
C GLN A 42 8.21 -4.88 12.34
N LEU A 43 8.37 -4.56 11.05
CA LEU A 43 9.37 -5.17 10.16
C LEU A 43 10.80 -4.64 10.39
N GLY A 44 10.96 -3.56 11.15
CA GLY A 44 12.26 -2.93 11.40
C GLY A 44 12.85 -2.25 10.17
N ILE A 45 12.03 -1.78 9.23
CA ILE A 45 12.47 -1.14 7.98
C ILE A 45 11.99 0.31 7.88
N GLU A 46 12.71 1.10 7.10
CA GLU A 46 12.22 2.39 6.59
C GLU A 46 11.71 2.21 5.15
N ILE A 47 10.48 2.65 4.89
CA ILE A 47 9.90 2.58 3.54
C ILE A 47 10.54 3.61 2.61
N ASP A 48 11.01 3.17 1.46
CA ASP A 48 11.26 4.00 0.30
C ASP A 48 9.97 4.11 -0.52
N TYR A 49 9.28 5.22 -0.40
CA TYR A 49 7.98 5.42 -1.05
C TYR A 49 8.06 5.43 -2.58
N THR A 50 9.21 5.77 -3.17
CA THR A 50 9.41 5.65 -4.62
C THR A 50 9.47 4.19 -5.04
N LYS A 51 10.23 3.36 -4.31
CA LYS A 51 10.29 1.92 -4.54
C LYS A 51 8.94 1.25 -4.30
N LEU A 52 8.24 1.65 -3.23
CA LEU A 52 6.90 1.15 -2.93
C LEU A 52 5.95 1.43 -4.11
N LEU A 53 5.90 2.68 -4.59
CA LEU A 53 5.06 3.04 -5.73
C LEU A 53 5.39 2.22 -6.98
N CYS A 54 6.68 2.08 -7.31
CA CYS A 54 7.15 1.26 -8.41
C CYS A 54 6.72 -0.21 -8.25
N ARG A 55 6.89 -0.78 -7.05
CA ARG A 55 6.53 -2.18 -6.76
C ARG A 55 5.03 -2.43 -6.87
N LEU A 56 4.21 -1.53 -6.30
CA LEU A 56 2.76 -1.65 -6.34
C LEU A 56 2.17 -1.42 -7.75
N THR A 57 2.86 -0.63 -8.58
CA THR A 57 2.42 -0.34 -9.96
C THR A 57 2.92 -1.39 -10.95
N ALA A 58 3.98 -2.13 -10.64
CA ALA A 58 4.72 -2.98 -11.57
C ALA A 58 3.84 -3.71 -12.60
N GLY A 59 4.17 -3.57 -13.89
CA GLY A 59 3.47 -4.20 -15.00
C GLY A 59 2.09 -3.60 -15.33
N SER A 60 1.71 -2.45 -14.72
CA SER A 60 0.36 -1.89 -14.84
C SER A 60 0.39 -0.41 -15.15
N ARG A 61 -0.74 0.12 -15.62
CA ARG A 61 -0.93 1.57 -15.82
C ARG A 61 -1.46 2.22 -14.56
N LEU A 62 -0.63 3.01 -13.87
CA LEU A 62 -1.06 3.75 -12.69
C LEU A 62 -2.11 4.81 -13.08
N LEU A 63 -3.31 4.71 -12.50
CA LEU A 63 -4.31 5.76 -12.56
C LEU A 63 -3.96 6.84 -11.54
N ARG A 64 -3.82 6.45 -10.26
CA ARG A 64 -3.49 7.35 -9.15
C ARG A 64 -3.04 6.58 -7.92
N SER A 65 -2.17 7.21 -7.12
CA SER A 65 -1.83 6.73 -5.78
C SER A 65 -2.29 7.73 -4.74
N PHE A 66 -3.07 7.25 -3.77
CA PHE A 66 -3.58 8.04 -2.65
C PHE A 66 -2.83 7.65 -1.38
N PHE A 67 -2.54 8.64 -0.54
CA PHE A 67 -1.90 8.44 0.75
C PHE A 67 -2.71 9.15 1.83
N TYR A 68 -3.29 8.38 2.74
CA TYR A 68 -4.17 8.85 3.80
C TYR A 68 -3.42 8.91 5.12
N THR A 69 -3.47 10.05 5.83
CA THR A 69 -2.73 10.20 7.08
C THR A 69 -3.32 11.23 8.01
N GLY A 70 -3.19 10.99 9.31
CA GLY A 70 -3.40 12.02 10.33
C GLY A 70 -2.25 13.02 10.31
N VAL A 71 -2.55 14.29 10.55
CA VAL A 71 -1.53 15.34 10.56
C VAL A 71 -1.53 16.11 11.86
N ASP A 72 -0.32 16.40 12.36
CA ASP A 72 -0.05 17.41 13.35
C ASP A 72 0.52 18.65 12.62
N ARG A 73 -0.27 19.72 12.57
CA ARG A 73 0.14 20.95 11.84
C ARG A 73 1.38 21.61 12.42
N THR A 74 1.72 21.30 13.66
CA THR A 74 2.91 21.83 14.33
C THR A 74 4.19 21.05 14.00
N ASN A 75 4.05 19.86 13.37
CA ASN A 75 5.18 19.01 13.01
C ASN A 75 5.73 19.38 11.63
N GLU A 76 6.72 20.27 11.59
CA GLU A 76 7.35 20.74 10.33
C GLU A 76 7.95 19.60 9.49
N LYS A 77 8.53 18.59 10.17
CA LYS A 77 9.11 17.43 9.47
C LYS A 77 8.03 16.63 8.73
N GLN A 78 6.88 16.42 9.39
CA GLN A 78 5.74 15.76 8.74
C GLN A 78 5.23 16.59 7.56
N GLN A 79 5.13 17.92 7.71
CA GLN A 79 4.72 18.81 6.61
C GLN A 79 5.67 18.71 5.41
N GLY A 80 6.98 18.71 5.67
CA GLY A 80 8.01 18.52 4.63
C GLY A 80 7.87 17.17 3.90
N PHE A 81 7.64 16.10 4.65
CA PHE A 81 7.38 14.76 4.09
C PHE A 81 6.13 14.74 3.22
N LEU A 82 5.02 15.29 3.69
CA LEU A 82 3.77 15.31 2.92
C LEU A 82 3.88 16.18 1.64
N LEU A 83 4.65 17.27 1.70
CA LEU A 83 4.95 18.06 0.52
C LEU A 83 5.77 17.27 -0.50
N TRP A 84 6.77 16.51 -0.02
CA TRP A 84 7.54 15.61 -0.86
C TRP A 84 6.65 14.55 -1.51
N MET A 85 5.75 13.91 -0.75
CA MET A 85 4.79 12.92 -1.28
C MET A 85 3.96 13.49 -2.43
N ARG A 86 3.38 14.69 -2.26
CA ARG A 86 2.60 15.37 -3.31
C ARG A 86 3.39 15.61 -4.58
N ARG A 87 4.69 15.90 -4.46
CA ARG A 87 5.59 16.14 -5.59
C ARG A 87 6.07 14.86 -6.28
N ASN A 88 5.93 13.72 -5.60
CA ASN A 88 6.43 12.42 -6.07
C ASN A 88 5.31 11.43 -6.43
N GLY A 89 4.18 11.94 -6.92
CA GLY A 89 3.12 11.13 -7.53
C GLY A 89 2.02 10.67 -6.59
N TYR A 90 2.02 11.12 -5.32
CA TYR A 90 0.98 10.79 -4.36
C TYR A 90 -0.05 11.91 -4.20
N ARG A 91 -1.32 11.56 -4.22
CA ARG A 91 -2.39 12.43 -3.75
C ARG A 91 -2.55 12.23 -2.24
N VAL A 92 -2.12 13.21 -1.46
CA VAL A 92 -2.18 13.15 0.01
C VAL A 92 -3.53 13.67 0.49
N ILE A 93 -4.26 12.82 1.18
CA ILE A 93 -5.46 13.12 1.94
C ILE A 93 -5.08 13.13 3.41
N SER A 94 -5.40 14.20 4.10
CA SER A 94 -5.00 14.35 5.50
C SER A 94 -6.14 14.87 6.36
N LYS A 95 -6.20 14.41 7.60
CA LYS A 95 -7.14 14.83 8.63
C LYS A 95 -6.35 15.26 9.87
N ASP A 96 -6.78 16.34 10.52
CA ASP A 96 -6.12 16.78 11.75
C ASP A 96 -6.25 15.70 12.84
N LEU A 97 -5.16 15.49 13.57
CA LEU A 97 -5.17 14.58 14.72
C LEU A 97 -6.05 15.15 15.84
N VAL A 98 -6.97 14.33 16.31
CA VAL A 98 -7.80 14.64 17.47
C VAL A 98 -7.13 14.07 18.72
N GLN A 99 -6.98 14.91 19.76
CA GLN A 99 -6.48 14.45 21.03
C GLN A 99 -7.59 13.74 21.80
N LEU A 100 -7.32 12.51 22.23
CA LEU A 100 -8.22 11.72 23.04
C LEU A 100 -8.04 12.02 24.53
N PRO A 101 -9.00 11.65 25.40
CA PRO A 101 -8.91 11.90 26.85
C PRO A 101 -7.70 11.29 27.55
N ASP A 102 -7.15 10.20 26.99
CA ASP A 102 -5.93 9.52 27.45
C ASP A 102 -4.63 10.22 27.01
N GLY A 103 -4.74 11.37 26.32
CA GLY A 103 -3.62 12.14 25.80
C GLY A 103 -3.11 11.68 24.43
N SER A 104 -3.61 10.56 23.93
CA SER A 104 -3.26 10.07 22.61
C SER A 104 -3.84 10.94 21.49
N LYS A 105 -3.19 10.92 20.33
CA LYS A 105 -3.68 11.62 19.13
C LYS A 105 -4.06 10.61 18.07
N LYS A 106 -5.28 10.66 17.56
CA LYS A 106 -5.78 9.75 16.52
C LYS A 106 -6.47 10.51 15.40
N ALA A 107 -6.32 10.01 14.16
CA ALA A 107 -7.21 10.33 13.05
C ALA A 107 -7.58 9.00 12.39
N ASN A 108 -8.87 8.80 12.15
CA ASN A 108 -9.37 7.67 11.37
C ASN A 108 -9.76 8.21 9.99
N LEU A 109 -9.22 7.58 8.93
CA LEU A 109 -9.47 7.92 7.54
C LEU A 109 -10.11 6.76 6.75
N ASP A 110 -10.64 5.74 7.43
CA ASP A 110 -11.24 4.57 6.77
C ASP A 110 -12.44 4.98 5.91
N VAL A 111 -13.21 5.96 6.37
CA VAL A 111 -14.32 6.53 5.61
C VAL A 111 -13.83 7.19 4.33
N GLU A 112 -12.78 8.00 4.41
CA GLU A 112 -12.17 8.67 3.25
C GLU A 112 -11.62 7.64 2.25
N ILE A 113 -10.94 6.60 2.75
CA ILE A 113 -10.44 5.48 1.93
C ILE A 113 -11.61 4.77 1.24
N ALA A 114 -12.62 4.36 1.99
CA ALA A 114 -13.77 3.64 1.47
C ALA A 114 -14.53 4.47 0.42
N VAL A 115 -14.76 5.75 0.69
CA VAL A 115 -15.45 6.67 -0.23
C VAL A 115 -14.66 6.83 -1.53
N ASP A 116 -13.35 7.07 -1.45
CA ASP A 116 -12.50 7.25 -2.64
C ASP A 116 -12.39 5.96 -3.45
N MET A 117 -12.28 4.79 -2.80
CA MET A 117 -12.32 3.48 -3.47
C MET A 117 -13.60 3.34 -4.28
N MET A 118 -14.75 3.59 -3.66
CA MET A 118 -16.07 3.45 -4.28
C MET A 118 -16.34 4.49 -5.36
N ALA A 119 -15.94 5.75 -5.15
CA ALA A 119 -16.18 6.85 -6.10
C ALA A 119 -15.41 6.66 -7.41
N LEU A 120 -14.29 5.94 -7.38
CA LEU A 120 -13.43 5.73 -8.54
C LEU A 120 -13.66 4.40 -9.26
N VAL A 121 -14.57 3.53 -8.76
CA VAL A 121 -14.94 2.30 -9.47
C VAL A 121 -15.39 2.63 -10.90
N GLY A 122 -14.88 1.86 -11.87
CA GLY A 122 -15.05 2.13 -13.31
C GLY A 122 -13.95 3.01 -13.92
N SER A 123 -13.20 3.76 -13.12
CA SER A 123 -12.01 4.48 -13.59
C SER A 123 -10.73 3.64 -13.50
N TYR A 124 -10.70 2.66 -12.63
CA TYR A 124 -9.62 1.66 -12.50
C TYR A 124 -10.16 0.24 -12.72
N ASP A 125 -9.27 -0.66 -13.04
CA ASP A 125 -9.55 -2.10 -13.22
C ASP A 125 -9.09 -2.90 -11.99
N THR A 126 -8.06 -2.37 -11.28
CA THR A 126 -7.55 -2.96 -10.03
C THR A 126 -7.39 -1.88 -8.95
N ALA A 127 -7.95 -2.15 -7.77
CA ALA A 127 -7.69 -1.40 -6.54
C ALA A 127 -6.59 -2.12 -5.74
N VAL A 128 -5.51 -1.41 -5.40
CA VAL A 128 -4.51 -1.90 -4.45
C VAL A 128 -4.73 -1.18 -3.13
N LEU A 129 -5.19 -1.90 -2.13
CA LEU A 129 -5.40 -1.40 -0.78
C LEU A 129 -4.20 -1.77 0.10
N VAL A 130 -3.47 -0.76 0.56
CA VAL A 130 -2.36 -0.94 1.49
C VAL A 130 -2.85 -0.65 2.90
N SER A 131 -3.48 -1.64 3.50
CA SER A 131 -4.00 -1.63 4.88
C SER A 131 -4.32 -3.06 5.31
N GLY A 132 -4.24 -3.32 6.62
CA GLY A 132 -4.69 -4.55 7.25
C GLY A 132 -6.00 -4.38 8.01
N ASP A 133 -6.60 -3.18 7.98
CA ASP A 133 -7.76 -2.86 8.80
C ASP A 133 -9.03 -3.56 8.29
N GLY A 134 -9.64 -4.36 9.17
CA GLY A 134 -10.88 -5.09 8.87
C GLY A 134 -12.09 -4.20 8.61
N ASP A 135 -12.08 -2.95 9.07
CA ASP A 135 -13.17 -2.00 8.83
C ASP A 135 -13.29 -1.64 7.34
N LEU A 136 -12.22 -1.84 6.56
CA LEU A 136 -12.20 -1.65 5.12
C LEU A 136 -12.71 -2.87 4.32
N ALA A 137 -12.97 -4.02 4.97
CA ALA A 137 -13.37 -5.24 4.28
C ALA A 137 -14.68 -5.06 3.48
N TYR A 138 -15.67 -4.36 4.04
CA TYR A 138 -16.92 -4.10 3.33
C TYR A 138 -16.73 -3.22 2.09
N ALA A 139 -15.86 -2.22 2.16
CA ALA A 139 -15.53 -1.38 1.00
C ALA A 139 -14.82 -2.19 -0.08
N ALA A 140 -13.85 -3.03 0.31
CA ALA A 140 -13.13 -3.92 -0.59
C ALA A 140 -14.07 -4.91 -1.31
N ASP A 141 -14.96 -5.57 -0.58
CA ASP A 141 -15.97 -6.47 -1.12
C ASP A 141 -16.92 -5.75 -2.09
N SER A 142 -17.38 -4.53 -1.72
CA SER A 142 -18.25 -3.71 -2.56
C SER A 142 -17.59 -3.30 -3.87
N VAL A 143 -16.28 -3.05 -3.86
CA VAL A 143 -15.46 -2.75 -5.06
C VAL A 143 -15.35 -3.99 -5.95
N SER A 144 -15.04 -5.16 -5.36
CA SER A 144 -14.96 -6.44 -6.07
C SER A 144 -16.31 -6.80 -6.69
N TYR A 145 -17.41 -6.64 -5.95
CA TYR A 145 -18.76 -6.88 -6.46
C TYR A 145 -19.10 -6.02 -7.70
N ARG A 146 -18.48 -4.86 -7.85
CA ARG A 146 -18.64 -3.99 -9.03
C ARG A 146 -17.68 -4.33 -10.19
N GLY A 147 -16.96 -5.44 -10.09
CA GLY A 147 -16.13 -5.98 -11.15
C GLY A 147 -14.70 -5.44 -11.21
N ALA A 148 -14.24 -4.67 -10.22
CA ALA A 148 -12.84 -4.29 -10.10
C ALA A 148 -12.10 -5.33 -9.25
N ARG A 149 -10.89 -5.68 -9.65
CA ARG A 149 -10.00 -6.55 -8.86
C ARG A 149 -9.53 -5.81 -7.59
N VAL A 150 -9.50 -6.49 -6.46
CA VAL A 150 -9.00 -5.96 -5.19
C VAL A 150 -7.74 -6.72 -4.76
N GLU A 151 -6.63 -6.01 -4.63
CA GLU A 151 -5.38 -6.53 -4.08
C GLU A 151 -5.12 -5.87 -2.74
N VAL A 152 -4.92 -6.67 -1.69
CA VAL A 152 -4.60 -6.20 -0.35
C VAL A 152 -3.11 -6.41 -0.09
N VAL A 153 -2.43 -5.36 0.36
CA VAL A 153 -1.01 -5.36 0.70
C VAL A 153 -0.86 -4.92 2.15
N SER A 154 -0.43 -5.82 3.02
CA SER A 154 -0.27 -5.53 4.44
C SER A 154 0.65 -6.55 5.12
N LEU A 155 1.06 -6.27 6.35
CA LEU A 155 1.78 -7.26 7.16
C LEU A 155 0.78 -8.28 7.72
N ARG A 156 1.04 -9.59 7.53
CA ARG A 156 0.09 -10.67 7.89
C ARG A 156 -0.37 -10.61 9.35
N SER A 157 0.54 -10.33 10.27
CA SER A 157 0.23 -10.24 11.70
C SER A 157 -0.66 -9.05 12.09
N MET A 158 -0.83 -8.08 11.18
CA MET A 158 -1.65 -6.88 11.36
C MET A 158 -2.86 -6.85 10.44
N THR A 159 -3.15 -7.94 9.73
CA THR A 159 -4.22 -8.00 8.75
C THR A 159 -5.38 -8.83 9.26
N SER A 160 -6.58 -8.25 9.21
CA SER A 160 -7.82 -8.94 9.52
C SER A 160 -8.12 -10.03 8.50
N ASP A 161 -8.55 -11.20 8.98
CA ASP A 161 -8.98 -12.29 8.10
C ASP A 161 -10.19 -11.90 7.25
N SER A 162 -11.07 -11.01 7.74
CA SER A 162 -12.20 -10.51 6.95
C SER A 162 -11.73 -9.77 5.69
N LEU A 163 -10.64 -9.01 5.79
CA LEU A 163 -10.08 -8.27 4.64
C LEU A 163 -9.37 -9.22 3.66
N ILE A 164 -8.66 -10.22 4.17
CA ILE A 164 -7.99 -11.22 3.31
C ILE A 164 -9.03 -12.03 2.53
N ASN A 165 -10.15 -12.39 3.17
CA ASN A 165 -11.19 -13.24 2.55
C ASN A 165 -11.93 -12.56 1.39
N VAL A 166 -11.96 -11.24 1.34
CA VAL A 166 -12.60 -10.48 0.25
C VAL A 166 -11.62 -10.01 -0.83
N ALA A 167 -10.31 -10.21 -0.62
CA ALA A 167 -9.28 -9.83 -1.57
C ALA A 167 -9.12 -10.89 -2.67
N ASP A 168 -9.04 -10.45 -3.93
CA ASP A 168 -8.66 -11.33 -5.05
C ASP A 168 -7.19 -11.75 -4.97
N ARG A 169 -6.36 -10.91 -4.32
CA ARG A 169 -4.96 -11.19 -4.06
C ARG A 169 -4.53 -10.56 -2.74
N TYR A 170 -3.77 -11.31 -1.96
CA TYR A 170 -3.08 -10.81 -0.78
C TYR A 170 -1.57 -10.83 -1.00
N VAL A 171 -0.89 -9.75 -0.61
CA VAL A 171 0.58 -9.62 -0.66
C VAL A 171 1.06 -9.25 0.74
N ASP A 172 1.87 -10.13 1.33
CA ASP A 172 2.50 -9.84 2.61
C ASP A 172 3.68 -8.85 2.43
N LEU A 173 3.68 -7.76 3.20
CA LEU A 173 4.76 -6.78 3.20
C LEU A 173 6.12 -7.39 3.56
N ASP A 174 6.14 -8.45 4.40
CA ASP A 174 7.38 -9.14 4.74
C ASP A 174 8.03 -9.80 3.52
N GLN A 175 7.23 -10.29 2.57
CA GLN A 175 7.74 -10.92 1.34
C GLN A 175 8.37 -9.92 0.37
N ILE A 176 7.96 -8.65 0.42
CA ILE A 176 8.46 -7.61 -0.48
C ILE A 176 9.32 -6.55 0.21
N LYS A 177 9.64 -6.73 1.48
CA LYS A 177 10.37 -5.74 2.29
C LYS A 177 11.70 -5.31 1.68
N GLU A 178 12.47 -6.24 1.13
CA GLU A 178 13.76 -5.95 0.49
C GLU A 178 13.62 -5.04 -0.74
N GLU A 179 12.49 -5.13 -1.43
CA GLU A 179 12.21 -4.33 -2.62
C GLU A 179 11.75 -2.92 -2.29
N ILE A 180 11.16 -2.69 -1.09
CA ILE A 180 10.53 -1.44 -0.70
C ILE A 180 11.29 -0.67 0.38
N GLN A 181 12.29 -1.27 1.01
CA GLN A 181 13.08 -0.60 2.04
C GLN A 181 14.10 0.37 1.46
N LYS A 182 14.45 1.38 2.24
CA LYS A 182 15.58 2.25 1.94
C LYS A 182 16.88 1.47 2.02
N THR A 183 17.69 1.57 0.97
CA THR A 183 19.08 1.06 1.02
C THR A 183 19.94 2.02 1.82
N SER A 184 20.60 1.51 2.85
CA SER A 184 21.47 2.28 3.75
C SER A 184 22.62 2.95 2.98
N LYS A 185 22.45 4.21 2.57
CA LYS A 185 23.58 5.09 2.20
C LYS A 185 23.49 6.49 2.81
N HIS A 186 22.41 6.86 3.50
CA HIS A 186 22.37 8.07 4.32
C HIS A 186 21.37 7.89 5.46
N HIS A 187 21.87 7.93 6.70
CA HIS A 187 21.06 8.10 7.89
C HIS A 187 20.38 9.49 7.84
N VAL A 188 19.19 9.54 7.29
CA VAL A 188 18.26 10.61 7.55
C VAL A 188 17.11 9.98 8.33
N SER A 189 17.17 10.14 9.64
CA SER A 189 16.13 9.68 10.57
C SER A 189 14.83 10.41 10.29
N TYR A 190 13.88 9.75 9.68
CA TYR A 190 12.50 10.24 9.53
C TYR A 190 11.62 9.68 10.65
N ASN A 191 11.92 10.06 11.90
CA ASN A 191 10.97 9.89 13.01
C ASN A 191 9.85 10.92 12.88
N ASN A 192 8.97 10.80 11.88
CA ASN A 192 8.03 11.85 11.53
C ASN A 192 6.56 11.50 11.75
N PHE A 193 6.27 10.34 12.33
CA PHE A 193 4.92 10.06 12.82
C PHE A 193 4.86 10.33 14.31
N PRO A 194 3.80 10.99 14.80
CA PRO A 194 3.63 11.17 16.24
C PRO A 194 3.45 9.77 16.86
N VAL A 195 4.50 9.29 17.50
CA VAL A 195 4.42 8.11 18.35
C VAL A 195 3.64 8.53 19.59
N SER A 196 2.37 8.23 19.62
CA SER A 196 1.65 8.15 20.87
C SER A 196 0.62 7.06 20.79
N VAL A 197 0.78 6.13 21.69
CA VAL A 197 -0.14 5.04 22.06
C VAL A 197 0.16 3.69 21.45
N LEU A 198 1.01 2.94 22.14
CA LEU A 198 0.80 1.55 22.56
C LEU A 198 1.93 1.14 23.51
N ASP A 199 2.02 1.79 24.69
CA ASP A 199 2.86 1.29 25.79
C ASP A 199 2.12 1.39 27.13
N GLN A 200 0.98 0.71 27.23
CA GLN A 200 0.37 0.36 28.51
C GLN A 200 -0.62 -0.81 28.34
N ASP A 201 -0.14 -1.99 27.98
CA ASP A 201 -0.87 -3.23 28.29
C ASP A 201 0.03 -4.47 28.36
N ARG A 202 1.16 -4.34 29.03
CA ARG A 202 1.99 -5.47 29.48
C ARG A 202 2.45 -5.33 30.93
N SER A 203 1.52 -5.08 31.86
CA SER A 203 1.77 -5.40 33.26
C SER A 203 0.45 -5.50 33.99
N SER A 204 -0.20 -6.63 33.89
CA SER A 204 -1.13 -7.22 34.86
C SER A 204 -1.79 -8.44 34.25
N ARG A 205 -1.11 -9.57 34.28
CA ARG A 205 -1.59 -10.87 34.78
C ARG A 205 -0.60 -11.98 34.44
#